data_67512ae2039c020642e1007a6ad34ef8
#
_entry.id   67512ae2039c020642e1007a6ad34ef8
#
_cell.length_a   1.000
_cell.length_b   1.000
_cell.length_c   1.000
_cell.angle_alpha   90.00
_cell.angle_beta   90.00
_cell.angle_gamma   90.00
#
_symmetry.space_group_name_H-M   'P 1'
#
loop_
_entity.id
_entity.type
_entity.pdbx_description
1 polymer ?
#
loop_
_entity_poly.entity_id
_entity_poly.type
_entity_poly.pdbx_seq_one_letter_code
_entity_poly.pdbx_strand_id
1 'polypeptide(L)'
;MKYYTIQPPEQLAPYVRCFWVYEGEASPEKPFVHRSYADGCAEMVFHYRGIFDQIRDGSPTERSFTSGVHAQSAQFTRFVVDRDFGIFGVYLYPYALPKLFSMPATDLTGQMPALGEIFGRAGRELEERVMLAGGDQARARIVSEFLLERLNKTNAEIPLIFSSIGHIISTKGLVDVGTLSDRYFSSPRNFERRFKEFAGLPPKLFSRIVRFQSTMKEYGKKGQSLTDIAYEFGYYDQSHFIREFREFSGYNPKAFFSGKAEGADYLSS
;
A
#
# COMPACT_ATOMS: atom_id res chain seq x y z
N MET A 1 -19.53 -7.62 3.38
CA MET A 1 -18.24 -6.92 3.40
C MET A 1 -18.44 -5.52 3.94
N LYS A 2 -17.57 -5.04 4.82
CA LYS A 2 -17.58 -3.69 5.40
C LYS A 2 -16.19 -3.10 5.26
N TYR A 3 -16.07 -1.98 4.56
CA TYR A 3 -14.82 -1.22 4.39
C TYR A 3 -15.07 0.25 4.67
N TYR A 4 -14.22 0.87 5.46
CA TYR A 4 -14.25 2.31 5.71
C TYR A 4 -12.92 2.82 6.22
N THR A 5 -12.75 4.13 6.18
CA THR A 5 -11.51 4.80 6.60
C THR A 5 -11.75 5.74 7.78
N ILE A 6 -10.69 5.93 8.58
CA ILE A 6 -10.63 6.89 9.69
C ILE A 6 -9.48 7.84 9.39
N GLN A 7 -9.68 9.13 9.57
CA GLN A 7 -8.64 10.12 9.32
C GLN A 7 -7.58 10.12 10.43
N PRO A 8 -6.30 10.27 10.11
CA PRO A 8 -5.26 10.39 11.10
C PRO A 8 -5.32 11.76 11.80
N PRO A 9 -4.73 11.88 13.01
CA PRO A 9 -4.47 13.18 13.62
C PRO A 9 -3.63 14.08 12.71
N GLU A 10 -3.83 15.40 12.78
CA GLU A 10 -3.18 16.39 11.93
C GLU A 10 -1.65 16.22 11.86
N GLN A 11 -1.01 15.95 12.99
CA GLN A 11 0.44 15.74 13.08
C GLN A 11 0.93 14.50 12.30
N LEU A 12 0.08 13.50 12.11
CA LEU A 12 0.39 12.29 11.34
C LEU A 12 -0.05 12.38 9.87
N ALA A 13 -0.93 13.31 9.52
CA ALA A 13 -1.45 13.47 8.16
C ALA A 13 -0.38 13.58 7.06
N PRO A 14 0.82 14.16 7.30
CA PRO A 14 1.90 14.13 6.32
C PRO A 14 2.48 12.73 6.05
N TYR A 15 2.31 11.77 6.95
CA TYR A 15 2.93 10.44 6.89
C TYR A 15 1.92 9.31 6.75
N VAL A 16 0.73 9.49 7.31
CA VAL A 16 -0.37 8.51 7.33
C VAL A 16 -1.49 9.04 6.44
N ARG A 17 -1.83 8.31 5.38
CA ARG A 17 -2.92 8.68 4.50
C ARG A 17 -4.28 8.47 5.15
N CYS A 18 -4.48 7.31 5.78
CA CYS A 18 -5.68 6.97 6.56
C CYS A 18 -5.41 5.73 7.42
N PHE A 19 -6.25 5.53 8.44
CA PHE A 19 -6.52 4.20 8.96
C PHE A 19 -7.68 3.60 8.17
N TRP A 20 -7.71 2.28 8.03
CA TRP A 20 -8.78 1.58 7.35
C TRP A 20 -9.22 0.34 8.13
N VAL A 21 -10.47 -0.02 7.97
CA VAL A 21 -11.07 -1.22 8.56
C VAL A 21 -11.67 -2.05 7.44
N TYR A 22 -11.42 -3.34 7.47
CA TYR A 22 -11.98 -4.28 6.53
C TYR A 22 -12.48 -5.52 7.24
N GLU A 23 -13.79 -5.77 7.16
CA GLU A 23 -14.46 -6.90 7.79
C GLU A 23 -15.29 -7.67 6.77
N GLY A 24 -15.34 -8.98 6.96
CA GLY A 24 -16.15 -9.82 6.10
C GLY A 24 -16.38 -11.20 6.70
N GLU A 25 -17.29 -11.93 6.04
CA GLU A 25 -17.63 -13.30 6.36
C GLU A 25 -16.99 -14.21 5.31
N ALA A 26 -16.43 -15.32 5.78
CA ALA A 26 -15.91 -16.39 4.95
C ALA A 26 -16.04 -17.73 5.70
N SER A 27 -15.98 -18.85 4.96
CA SER A 27 -16.01 -20.18 5.54
C SER A 27 -15.08 -21.11 4.73
N PRO A 28 -14.76 -22.31 5.24
CA PRO A 28 -13.99 -23.29 4.48
C PRO A 28 -14.62 -23.67 3.13
N GLU A 29 -15.96 -23.63 3.04
CA GLU A 29 -16.71 -23.93 1.81
C GLU A 29 -16.75 -22.74 0.84
N LYS A 30 -16.60 -21.52 1.39
CA LYS A 30 -16.59 -20.27 0.64
C LYS A 30 -15.50 -19.35 1.18
N PRO A 31 -14.22 -19.67 0.91
CA PRO A 31 -13.11 -18.84 1.34
C PRO A 31 -13.12 -17.49 0.61
N PHE A 32 -12.66 -16.46 1.30
CA PHE A 32 -12.48 -15.16 0.69
C PHE A 32 -11.04 -15.00 0.20
N VAL A 33 -10.87 -14.60 -1.07
CA VAL A 33 -9.57 -14.32 -1.66
C VAL A 33 -9.43 -12.81 -1.82
N HIS A 34 -8.44 -12.24 -1.16
CA HIS A 34 -8.03 -10.85 -1.34
C HIS A 34 -6.80 -10.77 -2.25
N ARG A 35 -6.75 -9.74 -3.08
CA ARG A 35 -5.59 -9.46 -3.93
C ARG A 35 -5.03 -8.08 -3.62
N SER A 36 -3.83 -8.06 -3.04
CA SER A 36 -3.02 -6.86 -2.91
C SER A 36 -2.23 -6.67 -4.20
N TYR A 37 -2.32 -5.51 -4.82
CA TYR A 37 -1.60 -5.19 -6.07
C TYR A 37 -0.32 -4.42 -5.78
N ALA A 38 0.48 -4.21 -6.84
CA ALA A 38 1.66 -3.35 -6.74
C ALA A 38 1.29 -2.00 -6.12
N ASP A 39 1.97 -1.66 -5.06
CA ASP A 39 1.77 -0.41 -4.34
C ASP A 39 3.11 0.26 -4.02
N GLY A 40 3.17 1.56 -4.29
CA GLY A 40 4.30 2.41 -3.90
C GLY A 40 4.26 2.83 -2.42
N CYS A 41 3.23 2.45 -1.68
CA CYS A 41 3.03 2.74 -0.27
C CYS A 41 3.27 1.51 0.59
N ALA A 42 3.36 1.70 1.89
CA ALA A 42 3.39 0.61 2.86
C ALA A 42 2.14 0.64 3.75
N GLU A 43 1.79 -0.50 4.30
CA GLU A 43 0.69 -0.62 5.23
C GLU A 43 1.12 -1.34 6.50
N MET A 44 0.77 -0.79 7.67
CA MET A 44 0.76 -1.60 8.90
C MET A 44 -0.58 -2.30 8.97
N VAL A 45 -0.57 -3.60 9.22
CA VAL A 45 -1.78 -4.44 9.20
C VAL A 45 -1.89 -5.21 10.51
N PHE A 46 -3.11 -5.26 11.06
CA PHE A 46 -3.46 -5.96 12.29
C PHE A 46 -4.69 -6.83 12.03
N HIS A 47 -4.51 -8.14 12.01
CA HIS A 47 -5.59 -9.11 11.88
C HIS A 47 -6.21 -9.39 13.26
N TYR A 48 -7.19 -8.60 13.67
CA TYR A 48 -7.83 -8.78 14.98
C TYR A 48 -8.88 -9.91 14.98
N ARG A 49 -9.25 -10.42 13.81
CA ARG A 49 -10.07 -11.62 13.61
C ARG A 49 -9.72 -12.26 12.27
N GLY A 50 -9.48 -13.57 12.23
CA GLY A 50 -9.15 -14.30 11.01
C GLY A 50 -7.85 -13.80 10.35
N ILE A 51 -6.84 -14.65 10.28
CA ILE A 51 -5.57 -14.32 9.64
C ILE A 51 -5.64 -14.71 8.17
N PHE A 52 -5.17 -13.85 7.30
CA PHE A 52 -5.04 -14.13 5.88
C PHE A 52 -3.75 -14.89 5.60
N ASP A 53 -3.85 -16.01 4.91
CA ASP A 53 -2.69 -16.78 4.47
C ASP A 53 -2.30 -16.37 3.04
N GLN A 54 -1.00 -16.24 2.78
CA GLN A 54 -0.51 -15.93 1.44
C GLN A 54 -0.62 -17.13 0.52
N ILE A 55 -1.23 -16.97 -0.65
CA ILE A 55 -1.27 -17.98 -1.70
C ILE A 55 0.01 -17.88 -2.53
N ARG A 56 0.77 -18.97 -2.60
CA ARG A 56 1.93 -19.08 -3.48
C ARG A 56 1.64 -20.08 -4.60
N ASP A 57 1.98 -19.72 -5.83
CA ASP A 57 1.79 -20.62 -6.98
C ASP A 57 2.64 -21.90 -6.80
N GLY A 58 1.96 -23.06 -6.85
CA GLY A 58 2.61 -24.38 -6.75
C GLY A 58 3.06 -24.79 -5.34
N SER A 59 2.70 -24.05 -4.30
CA SER A 59 3.05 -24.34 -2.91
C SER A 59 1.83 -24.27 -1.99
N PRO A 60 1.86 -24.92 -0.81
CA PRO A 60 0.89 -24.67 0.24
C PRO A 60 0.84 -23.18 0.58
N THR A 61 -0.30 -22.72 1.12
CA THR A 61 -0.41 -21.36 1.65
C THR A 61 0.60 -21.13 2.76
N GLU A 62 1.22 -19.96 2.76
CA GLU A 62 2.11 -19.54 3.84
C GLU A 62 1.33 -18.71 4.84
N ARG A 63 1.41 -19.07 6.12
CA ARG A 63 0.73 -18.34 7.18
C ARG A 63 1.29 -16.93 7.31
N SER A 64 0.41 -15.95 7.29
CA SER A 64 0.77 -14.55 7.51
C SER A 64 0.97 -14.24 9.00
N PHE A 65 1.38 -13.02 9.29
CA PHE A 65 1.52 -12.49 10.65
C PHE A 65 0.16 -12.11 11.25
N THR A 66 0.08 -12.01 12.58
CA THR A 66 -1.05 -11.39 13.28
C THR A 66 -1.02 -9.87 13.09
N SER A 67 0.16 -9.28 13.25
CA SER A 67 0.41 -7.87 12.90
C SER A 67 1.77 -7.70 12.24
N GLY A 68 1.83 -6.84 11.24
CA GLY A 68 3.07 -6.63 10.49
C GLY A 68 3.00 -5.44 9.56
N VAL A 69 4.01 -5.33 8.72
CA VAL A 69 4.09 -4.32 7.67
C VAL A 69 4.07 -5.01 6.31
N HIS A 70 3.09 -4.68 5.50
CA HIS A 70 3.11 -4.98 4.07
C HIS A 70 3.81 -3.80 3.39
N ALA A 71 5.06 -3.99 3.04
CA ALA A 71 5.87 -2.91 2.47
C ALA A 71 5.60 -2.72 0.97
N GLN A 72 6.19 -1.65 0.40
CA GLN A 72 6.06 -1.33 -1.01
C GLN A 72 6.38 -2.54 -1.88
N SER A 73 5.53 -2.84 -2.84
CA SER A 73 5.72 -3.96 -3.76
C SER A 73 5.49 -3.56 -5.21
N ALA A 74 6.33 -4.09 -6.09
CA ALA A 74 6.14 -4.00 -7.53
C ALA A 74 5.32 -5.17 -8.11
N GLN A 75 4.84 -6.06 -7.25
CA GLN A 75 4.10 -7.26 -7.65
C GLN A 75 2.81 -7.37 -6.84
N PHE A 76 1.82 -8.01 -7.43
CA PHE A 76 0.61 -8.37 -6.69
C PHE A 76 0.83 -9.62 -5.85
N THR A 77 0.07 -9.73 -4.77
CA THR A 77 0.05 -10.89 -3.88
C THR A 77 -1.40 -11.31 -3.65
N ARG A 78 -1.65 -12.62 -3.56
CA ARG A 78 -2.96 -13.17 -3.24
C ARG A 78 -2.95 -13.71 -1.82
N PHE A 79 -4.05 -13.43 -1.11
CA PHE A 79 -4.26 -13.89 0.25
C PHE A 79 -5.61 -14.60 0.34
N VAL A 80 -5.73 -15.57 1.22
CA VAL A 80 -6.96 -16.31 1.47
C VAL A 80 -7.27 -16.37 2.95
N VAL A 81 -8.56 -16.30 3.28
CA VAL A 81 -9.07 -16.56 4.61
C VAL A 81 -10.33 -17.45 4.49
N ASP A 82 -10.43 -18.45 5.34
CA ASP A 82 -11.50 -19.47 5.34
C ASP A 82 -12.49 -19.30 6.52
N ARG A 83 -12.46 -18.15 7.17
CA ARG A 83 -13.30 -17.81 8.33
C ARG A 83 -13.56 -16.31 8.35
N ASP A 84 -14.52 -15.89 9.15
CA ASP A 84 -14.79 -14.47 9.37
C ASP A 84 -13.53 -13.72 9.74
N PHE A 85 -13.37 -12.53 9.17
CA PHE A 85 -12.17 -11.74 9.33
C PHE A 85 -12.45 -10.30 9.71
N GLY A 86 -11.46 -9.69 10.34
CA GLY A 86 -11.43 -8.28 10.68
C GLY A 86 -9.98 -7.80 10.69
N ILE A 87 -9.72 -6.78 9.87
CA ILE A 87 -8.41 -6.15 9.72
C ILE A 87 -8.53 -4.68 10.07
N PHE A 88 -7.60 -4.20 10.86
CA PHE A 88 -7.32 -2.78 11.03
C PHE A 88 -5.99 -2.46 10.35
N GLY A 89 -5.96 -1.47 9.46
CA GLY A 89 -4.76 -1.11 8.73
C GLY A 89 -4.41 0.37 8.84
N VAL A 90 -3.16 0.68 8.57
CA VAL A 90 -2.61 2.04 8.49
C VAL A 90 -1.94 2.20 7.15
N TYR A 91 -2.50 3.03 6.30
CA TYR A 91 -1.93 3.31 4.99
C TYR A 91 -0.92 4.44 5.09
N LEU A 92 0.35 4.12 4.85
CA LEU A 92 1.48 5.02 5.01
C LEU A 92 1.90 5.62 3.67
N TYR A 93 2.24 6.90 3.64
CA TYR A 93 2.93 7.46 2.47
C TYR A 93 4.31 6.82 2.29
N PRO A 94 4.85 6.72 1.05
CA PRO A 94 6.10 6.00 0.76
C PRO A 94 7.27 6.42 1.64
N TYR A 95 7.40 7.71 1.85
CA TYR A 95 8.47 8.33 2.64
C TYR A 95 8.26 8.25 4.16
N ALA A 96 7.19 7.64 4.63
CA ALA A 96 6.90 7.52 6.06
C ALA A 96 7.84 6.52 6.75
N LEU A 97 8.27 5.45 6.06
CA LEU A 97 9.12 4.41 6.65
C LEU A 97 10.44 4.97 7.22
N PRO A 98 11.26 5.75 6.47
CA PRO A 98 12.47 6.31 7.04
C PRO A 98 12.21 7.22 8.23
N LYS A 99 11.09 7.92 8.25
CA LYS A 99 10.75 8.87 9.32
C LYS A 99 10.18 8.18 10.56
N LEU A 100 9.23 7.27 10.36
CA LEU A 100 8.52 6.62 11.47
C LEU A 100 9.22 5.35 11.96
N PHE A 101 9.95 4.65 11.07
CA PHE A 101 10.58 3.37 11.40
C PHE A 101 12.09 3.51 11.61
N SER A 102 12.68 4.65 11.24
CA SER A 102 14.12 4.94 11.35
C SER A 102 14.99 3.97 10.54
N MET A 103 14.48 3.51 9.39
CA MET A 103 15.18 2.63 8.46
C MET A 103 14.87 3.00 7.01
N PRO A 104 15.77 2.75 6.06
CA PRO A 104 15.49 2.95 4.65
C PRO A 104 14.31 2.11 4.18
N ALA A 105 13.46 2.66 3.32
CA ALA A 105 12.33 1.91 2.76
C ALA A 105 12.78 0.69 1.95
N THR A 106 14.00 0.73 1.39
CA THR A 106 14.62 -0.41 0.67
C THR A 106 14.79 -1.67 1.52
N ASP A 107 14.94 -1.53 2.83
CA ASP A 107 15.17 -2.67 3.72
C ASP A 107 13.91 -3.52 3.90
N LEU A 108 12.74 -2.95 3.62
CA LEU A 108 11.44 -3.62 3.73
C LEU A 108 10.79 -3.90 2.38
N THR A 109 11.25 -3.29 1.28
CA THR A 109 10.62 -3.40 -0.05
C THR A 109 10.39 -4.86 -0.46
N GLY A 110 9.13 -5.19 -0.80
CA GLY A 110 8.72 -6.54 -1.18
C GLY A 110 8.67 -7.53 -0.02
N GLN A 111 8.81 -7.07 1.22
CA GLN A 111 8.78 -7.90 2.42
C GLN A 111 7.50 -7.68 3.23
N MET A 112 7.22 -8.63 4.11
CA MET A 112 6.07 -8.62 5.01
C MET A 112 6.50 -9.03 6.43
N PRO A 113 7.38 -8.26 7.09
CA PRO A 113 7.84 -8.61 8.44
C PRO A 113 6.75 -8.34 9.49
N ALA A 114 6.75 -9.16 10.55
CA ALA A 114 5.92 -8.92 11.73
C ALA A 114 6.40 -7.66 12.49
N LEU A 115 5.47 -6.97 13.20
CA LEU A 115 5.84 -5.77 13.98
C LEU A 115 6.90 -6.07 15.04
N GLY A 116 6.88 -7.28 15.60
CA GLY A 116 7.90 -7.72 16.55
C GLY A 116 9.31 -7.87 15.95
N GLU A 117 9.42 -8.13 14.64
CA GLU A 117 10.71 -8.19 13.94
C GLU A 117 11.26 -6.77 13.69
N ILE A 118 10.39 -5.81 13.37
CA ILE A 118 10.79 -4.42 13.09
C ILE A 118 11.09 -3.64 14.37
N PHE A 119 10.21 -3.73 15.37
CA PHE A 119 10.23 -2.87 16.56
C PHE A 119 10.56 -3.63 17.85
N GLY A 120 10.88 -4.92 17.77
CA GLY A 120 11.21 -5.73 18.93
C GLY A 120 10.05 -5.78 19.95
N ARG A 121 10.37 -5.49 21.21
CA ARG A 121 9.39 -5.46 22.30
C ARG A 121 8.27 -4.44 22.07
N ALA A 122 8.59 -3.25 21.58
CA ALA A 122 7.60 -2.20 21.32
C ALA A 122 6.56 -2.61 20.25
N GLY A 123 6.98 -3.40 19.24
CA GLY A 123 6.07 -3.94 18.23
C GLY A 123 5.09 -4.96 18.82
N ARG A 124 5.57 -5.85 19.69
CA ARG A 124 4.71 -6.84 20.38
C ARG A 124 3.73 -6.18 21.34
N GLU A 125 4.17 -5.18 22.10
CA GLU A 125 3.30 -4.40 22.98
C GLU A 125 2.22 -3.62 22.20
N LEU A 126 2.58 -3.07 21.04
CA LEU A 126 1.62 -2.43 20.14
C LEU A 126 0.58 -3.44 19.63
N GLU A 127 1.02 -4.61 19.16
CA GLU A 127 0.13 -5.69 18.72
C GLU A 127 -0.88 -6.03 19.82
N GLU A 128 -0.42 -6.33 21.03
CA GLU A 128 -1.28 -6.69 22.15
C GLU A 128 -2.32 -5.61 22.46
N ARG A 129 -1.90 -4.34 22.54
CA ARG A 129 -2.81 -3.20 22.80
C ARG A 129 -3.88 -3.06 21.71
N VAL A 130 -3.50 -3.22 20.43
CA VAL A 130 -4.44 -3.11 19.30
C VAL A 130 -5.42 -4.28 19.28
N MET A 131 -4.97 -5.51 19.59
CA MET A 131 -5.83 -6.69 19.66
C MET A 131 -6.85 -6.60 20.80
N LEU A 132 -6.46 -6.05 21.96
CA LEU A 132 -7.33 -5.87 23.13
C LEU A 132 -8.22 -4.62 23.06
N ALA A 133 -8.07 -3.79 22.04
CA ALA A 133 -8.82 -2.54 21.92
C ALA A 133 -10.32 -2.77 21.72
N GLY A 134 -11.15 -2.03 22.43
CA GLY A 134 -12.62 -2.13 22.43
C GLY A 134 -13.31 -1.58 21.17
N GLY A 135 -12.59 -1.36 20.07
CA GLY A 135 -13.14 -0.90 18.79
C GLY A 135 -12.14 -0.09 17.95
N ASP A 136 -12.55 0.26 16.74
CA ASP A 136 -11.64 0.80 15.73
C ASP A 136 -11.11 2.21 16.04
N GLN A 137 -11.92 3.04 16.72
CA GLN A 137 -11.45 4.34 17.21
C GLN A 137 -10.38 4.19 18.29
N ALA A 138 -10.49 3.17 19.16
CA ALA A 138 -9.47 2.87 20.15
C ALA A 138 -8.19 2.34 19.49
N ARG A 139 -8.31 1.47 18.46
CA ARG A 139 -7.18 1.01 17.64
C ARG A 139 -6.46 2.19 16.98
N ALA A 140 -7.22 3.07 16.33
CA ALA A 140 -6.67 4.26 15.67
C ALA A 140 -5.90 5.14 16.65
N ARG A 141 -6.43 5.37 17.86
CA ARG A 141 -5.76 6.15 18.91
C ARG A 141 -4.46 5.48 19.38
N ILE A 142 -4.50 4.17 19.68
CA ILE A 142 -3.31 3.41 20.13
C ILE A 142 -2.19 3.48 19.10
N VAL A 143 -2.52 3.27 17.83
CA VAL A 143 -1.52 3.34 16.75
C VAL A 143 -1.03 4.77 16.53
N SER A 144 -1.91 5.77 16.64
CA SER A 144 -1.52 7.18 16.55
C SER A 144 -0.51 7.55 17.63
N GLU A 145 -0.76 7.17 18.91
CA GLU A 145 0.17 7.39 20.02
C GLU A 145 1.55 6.78 19.72
N PHE A 146 1.59 5.54 19.26
CA PHE A 146 2.83 4.86 18.89
C PHE A 146 3.57 5.59 17.78
N LEU A 147 2.88 5.98 16.70
CA LEU A 147 3.51 6.66 15.56
C LEU A 147 3.98 8.08 15.92
N LEU A 148 3.23 8.82 16.76
CA LEU A 148 3.63 10.13 17.26
C LEU A 148 4.89 10.03 18.14
N GLU A 149 4.97 9.02 19.01
CA GLU A 149 6.18 8.79 19.80
C GLU A 149 7.40 8.54 18.91
N ARG A 150 7.24 7.79 17.83
CA ARG A 150 8.31 7.54 16.86
C ARG A 150 8.68 8.79 16.08
N LEU A 151 7.68 9.57 15.66
CA LEU A 151 7.91 10.83 14.95
C LEU A 151 8.74 11.81 15.79
N ASN A 152 8.45 11.92 17.08
CA ASN A 152 9.15 12.80 18.01
C ASN A 152 10.60 12.39 18.29
N LYS A 153 10.94 11.12 18.12
CA LYS A 153 12.33 10.62 18.25
C LYS A 153 13.20 10.93 17.04
N THR A 154 12.61 11.37 15.94
CA THR A 154 13.29 11.57 14.66
C THR A 154 13.42 13.06 14.36
N ASN A 155 14.57 13.66 14.68
CA ASN A 155 14.89 15.09 14.44
C ASN A 155 15.21 15.42 12.97
N ALA A 156 14.70 14.69 11.99
CA ALA A 156 15.08 14.90 10.60
C ALA A 156 14.21 16.00 9.95
N GLU A 157 14.86 16.97 9.30
CA GLU A 157 14.23 17.85 8.32
C GLU A 157 13.47 17.04 7.29
N ILE A 158 12.45 17.64 6.68
CA ILE A 158 11.73 17.04 5.54
C ILE A 158 12.67 17.14 4.33
N PRO A 159 13.25 16.02 3.85
CA PRO A 159 14.18 16.07 2.74
C PRO A 159 13.49 16.51 1.45
N LEU A 160 14.21 17.20 0.54
CA LEU A 160 13.72 17.56 -0.79
C LEU A 160 13.15 16.39 -1.58
N ILE A 161 13.59 15.16 -1.28
CA ILE A 161 13.07 13.94 -1.90
C ILE A 161 11.56 13.75 -1.66
N PHE A 162 11.01 14.19 -0.52
CA PHE A 162 9.58 14.12 -0.25
C PHE A 162 8.77 14.92 -1.28
N SER A 163 9.28 16.11 -1.65
CA SER A 163 8.64 16.92 -2.68
C SER A 163 8.62 16.22 -4.04
N SER A 164 9.68 15.49 -4.41
CA SER A 164 9.71 14.74 -5.67
C SER A 164 8.77 13.54 -5.66
N ILE A 165 8.69 12.80 -4.55
CA ILE A 165 7.73 11.71 -4.37
C ILE A 165 6.30 12.25 -4.43
N GLY A 166 6.01 13.31 -3.68
CA GLY A 166 4.71 13.99 -3.68
C GLY A 166 4.32 14.50 -5.06
N HIS A 167 5.29 15.00 -5.84
CA HIS A 167 5.04 15.46 -7.21
C HIS A 167 4.62 14.31 -8.13
N ILE A 168 5.28 13.14 -8.07
CA ILE A 168 4.86 11.96 -8.82
C ILE A 168 3.43 11.55 -8.43
N ILE A 169 3.11 11.54 -7.14
CA ILE A 169 1.77 11.18 -6.65
C ILE A 169 0.71 12.18 -7.16
N SER A 170 0.96 13.47 -7.02
CA SER A 170 0.02 14.53 -7.42
C SER A 170 -0.23 14.58 -8.92
N THR A 171 0.78 14.23 -9.72
CA THR A 171 0.68 14.13 -11.19
C THR A 171 0.19 12.77 -11.68
N LYS A 172 -0.26 11.89 -10.77
CA LYS A 172 -0.73 10.54 -11.11
C LYS A 172 0.31 9.71 -11.89
N GLY A 173 1.60 9.92 -11.63
CA GLY A 173 2.68 9.25 -12.35
C GLY A 173 2.94 9.74 -13.79
N LEU A 174 2.36 10.86 -14.20
CA LEU A 174 2.50 11.40 -15.56
C LEU A 174 3.71 12.34 -15.75
N VAL A 175 4.48 12.57 -14.69
CA VAL A 175 5.66 13.42 -14.75
C VAL A 175 6.84 12.73 -15.42
N ASP A 176 7.63 13.48 -16.16
CA ASP A 176 8.94 13.00 -16.61
C ASP A 176 9.90 12.96 -15.42
N VAL A 177 10.33 11.75 -15.07
CA VAL A 177 11.25 11.49 -13.95
C VAL A 177 12.62 12.16 -14.19
N GLY A 178 13.05 12.32 -15.46
CA GLY A 178 14.29 13.02 -15.80
C GLY A 178 14.27 14.46 -15.30
N THR A 179 13.18 15.18 -15.52
CA THR A 179 13.04 16.58 -15.09
C THR A 179 13.05 16.76 -13.57
N LEU A 180 12.65 15.71 -12.81
CA LEU A 180 12.70 15.76 -11.36
C LEU A 180 14.13 15.72 -10.82
N SER A 181 15.02 14.97 -11.46
CA SER A 181 16.43 14.94 -11.05
C SER A 181 17.08 16.32 -11.23
N ASP A 182 16.83 16.98 -12.35
CA ASP A 182 17.36 18.33 -12.64
C ASP A 182 16.82 19.37 -11.68
N ARG A 183 15.57 19.23 -11.29
CA ARG A 183 14.90 20.20 -10.40
C ARG A 183 15.32 20.08 -8.93
N TYR A 184 15.59 18.86 -8.45
CA TYR A 184 15.75 18.60 -7.01
C TYR A 184 17.16 18.14 -6.63
N PHE A 185 18.00 17.70 -7.56
CA PHE A 185 19.27 17.08 -7.25
C PHE A 185 20.37 17.43 -8.26
N SER A 186 21.62 17.39 -7.79
CA SER A 186 22.79 17.71 -8.60
C SER A 186 23.17 16.63 -9.64
N SER A 187 22.63 15.40 -9.53
CA SER A 187 22.86 14.36 -10.53
C SER A 187 21.75 13.29 -10.52
N PRO A 188 21.42 12.69 -11.69
CA PRO A 188 20.43 11.62 -11.80
C PRO A 188 20.73 10.42 -10.91
N ARG A 189 22.00 10.03 -10.77
CA ARG A 189 22.41 8.90 -9.91
C ARG A 189 22.14 9.18 -8.41
N ASN A 190 22.42 10.38 -7.94
CA ASN A 190 22.14 10.76 -6.54
C ASN A 190 20.62 10.81 -6.29
N PHE A 191 19.87 11.38 -7.24
CA PHE A 191 18.41 11.37 -7.18
C PHE A 191 17.86 9.95 -7.08
N GLU A 192 18.24 9.04 -7.99
CA GLU A 192 17.74 7.66 -8.01
C GLU A 192 18.06 6.92 -6.70
N ARG A 193 19.29 7.07 -6.19
CA ARG A 193 19.69 6.46 -4.91
C ARG A 193 18.85 6.97 -3.75
N ARG A 194 18.71 8.30 -3.61
CA ARG A 194 17.92 8.90 -2.53
C ARG A 194 16.44 8.59 -2.67
N PHE A 195 15.91 8.63 -3.89
CA PHE A 195 14.52 8.28 -4.12
C PHE A 195 14.24 6.85 -3.69
N LYS A 196 15.08 5.90 -4.07
CA LYS A 196 14.94 4.50 -3.70
C LYS A 196 15.04 4.27 -2.19
N GLU A 197 15.95 4.97 -1.51
CA GLU A 197 16.09 4.94 -0.05
C GLU A 197 14.78 5.34 0.66
N PHE A 198 14.06 6.34 0.15
CA PHE A 198 12.85 6.85 0.76
C PHE A 198 11.55 6.20 0.25
N ALA A 199 11.46 5.88 -1.03
CA ALA A 199 10.26 5.29 -1.64
C ALA A 199 10.32 3.76 -1.78
N GLY A 200 11.46 3.13 -1.48
CA GLY A 200 11.66 1.68 -1.62
C GLY A 200 11.86 1.21 -3.06
N LEU A 201 11.42 1.98 -4.05
CA LEU A 201 11.40 1.62 -5.47
C LEU A 201 12.15 2.66 -6.31
N PRO A 202 12.74 2.28 -7.47
CA PRO A 202 13.30 3.25 -8.40
C PRO A 202 12.24 4.23 -8.91
N PRO A 203 12.59 5.52 -9.15
CA PRO A 203 11.59 6.56 -9.47
C PRO A 203 10.73 6.24 -10.71
N LYS A 204 11.31 5.66 -11.77
CA LYS A 204 10.55 5.23 -12.96
C LYS A 204 9.53 4.15 -12.66
N LEU A 205 9.91 3.14 -11.86
CA LEU A 205 9.00 2.06 -11.45
C LEU A 205 7.91 2.59 -10.53
N PHE A 206 8.27 3.43 -9.57
CA PHE A 206 7.32 4.10 -8.68
C PHE A 206 6.29 4.93 -9.48
N SER A 207 6.74 5.72 -10.46
CA SER A 207 5.86 6.51 -11.35
C SER A 207 4.88 5.60 -12.13
N ARG A 208 5.35 4.46 -12.66
CA ARG A 208 4.48 3.45 -13.33
C ARG A 208 3.42 2.90 -12.38
N ILE A 209 3.81 2.55 -11.16
CA ILE A 209 2.88 2.02 -10.14
C ILE A 209 1.83 3.07 -9.75
N VAL A 210 2.24 4.33 -9.52
CA VAL A 210 1.31 5.43 -9.23
C VAL A 210 0.34 5.66 -10.38
N ARG A 211 0.81 5.59 -11.63
CA ARG A 211 -0.04 5.68 -12.82
C ARG A 211 -1.04 4.53 -12.87
N PHE A 212 -0.58 3.30 -12.69
CA PHE A 212 -1.43 2.12 -12.60
C PHE A 212 -2.51 2.27 -11.50
N GLN A 213 -2.12 2.64 -10.28
CA GLN A 213 -3.07 2.84 -9.18
C GLN A 213 -4.11 3.93 -9.47
N SER A 214 -3.72 4.94 -10.23
CA SER A 214 -4.66 5.98 -10.66
C SER A 214 -5.78 5.43 -11.55
N THR A 215 -5.52 4.38 -12.33
CA THR A 215 -6.53 3.71 -13.16
C THR A 215 -7.53 2.91 -12.34
N MET A 216 -7.16 2.47 -11.12
CA MET A 216 -8.04 1.65 -10.27
C MET A 216 -9.33 2.39 -9.87
N LYS A 217 -9.32 3.72 -9.90
CA LYS A 217 -10.49 4.56 -9.65
C LYS A 217 -11.59 4.44 -10.72
N GLU A 218 -11.26 3.83 -11.85
CA GLU A 218 -12.21 3.59 -12.95
C GLU A 218 -12.91 2.22 -12.80
N TYR A 219 -12.66 1.50 -11.69
CA TYR A 219 -13.30 0.21 -11.42
C TYR A 219 -14.82 0.30 -11.48
N GLY A 220 -15.41 -0.58 -12.28
CA GLY A 220 -16.86 -0.67 -12.41
C GLY A 220 -17.56 0.51 -13.09
N LYS A 221 -16.86 1.57 -13.49
CA LYS A 221 -17.46 2.69 -14.23
C LYS A 221 -17.87 2.24 -15.63
N LYS A 222 -19.13 2.47 -15.96
CA LYS A 222 -19.69 2.14 -17.28
C LYS A 222 -19.40 3.25 -18.28
N GLY A 223 -19.16 2.88 -19.54
CA GLY A 223 -19.09 3.81 -20.67
C GLY A 223 -17.69 4.19 -21.14
N GLN A 224 -16.63 3.80 -20.44
CA GLN A 224 -15.26 3.97 -20.89
C GLN A 224 -14.70 2.69 -21.54
N SER A 225 -14.04 2.82 -22.68
CA SER A 225 -13.28 1.72 -23.28
C SER A 225 -11.90 1.60 -22.61
N LEU A 226 -11.26 0.41 -22.72
CA LEU A 226 -9.88 0.26 -22.27
C LEU A 226 -8.90 1.18 -23.02
N THR A 227 -9.25 1.58 -24.23
CA THR A 227 -8.49 2.54 -25.03
C THR A 227 -8.59 3.94 -24.42
N ASP A 228 -9.79 4.37 -24.03
CA ASP A 228 -10.00 5.69 -23.39
C ASP A 228 -9.23 5.77 -22.07
N ILE A 229 -9.33 4.72 -21.23
CA ILE A 229 -8.57 4.62 -19.97
C ILE A 229 -7.07 4.69 -20.25
N ALA A 230 -6.57 3.95 -21.25
CA ALA A 230 -5.15 3.97 -21.60
C ALA A 230 -4.67 5.38 -21.93
N TYR A 231 -5.37 6.11 -22.79
CA TYR A 231 -4.98 7.48 -23.16
C TYR A 231 -5.13 8.48 -22.02
N GLU A 232 -6.22 8.39 -21.25
CA GLU A 232 -6.44 9.28 -20.09
C GLU A 232 -5.29 9.19 -19.07
N PHE A 233 -4.77 7.97 -18.84
CA PHE A 233 -3.67 7.75 -17.89
C PHE A 233 -2.28 7.70 -18.55
N GLY A 234 -2.13 8.25 -19.77
CA GLY A 234 -0.84 8.47 -20.42
C GLY A 234 -0.10 7.20 -20.85
N TYR A 235 -0.82 6.13 -21.15
CA TYR A 235 -0.23 4.96 -21.81
C TYR A 235 -0.08 5.21 -23.31
N TYR A 236 0.95 4.65 -23.90
CA TYR A 236 1.22 4.79 -25.32
C TYR A 236 0.09 4.19 -26.18
N ASP A 237 -0.39 3.00 -25.81
CA ASP A 237 -1.51 2.31 -26.45
C ASP A 237 -2.22 1.38 -25.45
N GLN A 238 -3.34 0.80 -25.89
CA GLN A 238 -4.13 -0.15 -25.11
C GLN A 238 -3.32 -1.42 -24.75
N SER A 239 -2.43 -1.89 -25.62
CA SER A 239 -1.65 -3.11 -25.38
C SER A 239 -0.62 -2.90 -24.29
N HIS A 240 0.03 -1.74 -24.28
CA HIS A 240 0.92 -1.32 -23.18
C HIS A 240 0.16 -1.26 -21.85
N PHE A 241 -1.01 -0.63 -21.83
CA PHE A 241 -1.87 -0.57 -20.66
C PHE A 241 -2.26 -1.96 -20.15
N ILE A 242 -2.76 -2.85 -21.02
CA ILE A 242 -3.18 -4.21 -20.63
C ILE A 242 -2.02 -5.01 -20.03
N ARG A 243 -0.83 -4.91 -20.63
CA ARG A 243 0.36 -5.61 -20.14
C ARG A 243 0.77 -5.12 -18.74
N GLU A 244 0.88 -3.80 -18.56
CA GLU A 244 1.26 -3.19 -17.28
C GLU A 244 0.21 -3.44 -16.20
N PHE A 245 -1.08 -3.34 -16.55
CA PHE A 245 -2.17 -3.63 -15.63
C PHE A 245 -2.13 -5.07 -15.12
N ARG A 246 -1.87 -6.05 -16.00
CA ARG A 246 -1.70 -7.45 -15.61
C ARG A 246 -0.46 -7.69 -14.76
N GLU A 247 0.65 -7.05 -15.10
CA GLU A 247 1.90 -7.12 -14.34
C GLU A 247 1.67 -6.70 -12.88
N PHE A 248 0.99 -5.58 -12.65
CA PHE A 248 0.83 -5.00 -11.32
C PHE A 248 -0.38 -5.51 -10.52
N SER A 249 -1.42 -5.98 -11.17
CA SER A 249 -2.64 -6.42 -10.49
C SER A 249 -2.91 -7.92 -10.56
N GLY A 250 -2.33 -8.62 -11.56
CA GLY A 250 -2.70 -9.99 -11.90
C GLY A 250 -4.12 -10.14 -12.46
N TYR A 251 -4.86 -9.04 -12.65
CA TYR A 251 -6.20 -9.09 -13.22
C TYR A 251 -6.22 -8.97 -14.74
N ASN A 252 -7.26 -9.54 -15.35
CA ASN A 252 -7.63 -9.13 -16.69
C ASN A 252 -8.33 -7.76 -16.62
N PRO A 253 -7.82 -6.70 -17.29
CA PRO A 253 -8.41 -5.37 -17.21
C PRO A 253 -9.90 -5.35 -17.61
N LYS A 254 -10.29 -6.11 -18.64
CA LYS A 254 -11.71 -6.17 -19.07
C LYS A 254 -12.64 -6.69 -17.97
N ALA A 255 -12.21 -7.75 -17.25
CA ALA A 255 -12.97 -8.28 -16.12
C ALA A 255 -12.98 -7.29 -14.94
N PHE A 256 -11.83 -6.67 -14.66
CA PHE A 256 -11.69 -5.69 -13.59
C PHE A 256 -12.62 -4.48 -13.81
N PHE A 257 -12.52 -3.82 -14.94
CA PHE A 257 -13.34 -2.61 -15.23
C PHE A 257 -14.83 -2.91 -15.45
N SER A 258 -15.21 -4.18 -15.66
CA SER A 258 -16.63 -4.58 -15.65
C SER A 258 -17.21 -4.80 -14.23
N GLY A 259 -16.41 -4.63 -13.17
CA GLY A 259 -16.82 -4.87 -11.79
C GLY A 259 -16.93 -6.35 -11.40
N LYS A 260 -16.24 -7.25 -12.12
CA LYS A 260 -16.29 -8.71 -11.91
C LYS A 260 -14.95 -9.32 -11.47
N ALA A 261 -14.06 -8.52 -10.94
CA ALA A 261 -12.75 -9.00 -10.49
C ALA A 261 -12.85 -9.67 -9.11
N GLU A 262 -12.24 -10.84 -8.96
CA GLU A 262 -12.15 -11.58 -7.69
C GLU A 262 -11.53 -10.72 -6.59
N GLY A 263 -12.19 -10.59 -5.44
CA GLY A 263 -11.64 -9.89 -4.28
C GLY A 263 -11.50 -8.36 -4.46
N ALA A 264 -12.20 -7.77 -5.44
CA ALA A 264 -12.19 -6.33 -5.70
C ALA A 264 -13.46 -5.61 -5.20
N ASP A 265 -14.31 -6.29 -4.46
CA ASP A 265 -15.63 -5.78 -4.03
C ASP A 265 -15.52 -4.52 -3.14
N TYR A 266 -14.43 -4.38 -2.39
CA TYR A 266 -14.17 -3.20 -1.56
C TYR A 266 -13.93 -1.90 -2.35
N LEU A 267 -13.64 -2.01 -3.66
CA LEU A 267 -13.47 -0.84 -4.52
C LEU A 267 -14.81 -0.20 -4.91
N SER A 268 -15.93 -0.89 -4.65
CA SER A 268 -17.29 -0.42 -4.93
C SER A 268 -17.96 0.24 -3.71
N SER A 269 -17.28 0.24 -2.55
CA SER A 269 -17.80 0.75 -1.27
C SER A 269 -17.43 2.21 -1.00
#